data_5ae8c762a7bd4d27153c73f5a67173bc
#
_entry.id   5ae8c762a7bd4d27153c73f5a67173bc
#
_cell.length_a   1.000
_cell.length_b   1.000
_cell.length_c   1.000
_cell.angle_alpha   90.00
_cell.angle_beta   90.00
_cell.angle_gamma   90.00
#
_symmetry.space_group_name_H-M   'P 1'
#
loop_
_entity.id
_entity.type
_entity.pdbx_description
1 polymer ?
#
loop_
_entity_poly.entity_id
_entity_poly.type
_entity_poly.pdbx_seq_one_letter_code
_entity_poly.pdbx_strand_id
1 'polypeptide(L)'
;LFSMKNMGETAKASMQVEDAGERKAYYRVRATMDDTAAVMEIEGGNFSVGYLPDGTLLQPVVDPKLVFSYDSAMREAIGFEENSLKELMEKEQNTSNEVPCSFFGIEKELACGESICFYELIGQAERKEIFRKFVNVKRDEAYFERKKRESDELAEELCRGIDTHTASEDFDAYCKYTYMDNVLRGGYPMQLGNHKVFYVYSRKHGDLERDYNYFSMLPEFFSQGNGNFRDVNQNRRCDTFFAPFVERANIREF
;
A
#
# COMPACT_ATOMS: atom_id res chain seq x y z
N LEU A 1 9.60 -11.22 30.39
CA LEU A 1 8.22 -11.02 29.92
C LEU A 1 8.10 -9.56 29.42
N PHE A 2 8.26 -9.36 28.13
CA PHE A 2 7.99 -8.06 27.52
C PHE A 2 6.49 -7.81 27.55
N SER A 3 6.08 -6.72 28.18
CA SER A 3 4.69 -6.30 28.11
C SER A 3 4.38 -5.72 26.72
N MET A 4 3.11 -5.78 26.28
CA MET A 4 2.67 -5.15 25.02
C MET A 4 3.06 -3.66 24.96
N LYS A 5 3.10 -2.97 26.10
CA LYS A 5 3.58 -1.59 26.21
C LYS A 5 5.04 -1.47 25.83
N ASN A 6 5.90 -2.39 26.29
CA ASN A 6 7.34 -2.36 25.98
C ASN A 6 7.60 -2.66 24.50
N MET A 7 6.82 -3.53 23.88
CA MET A 7 6.91 -3.77 22.44
C MET A 7 6.56 -2.52 21.62
N GLY A 8 5.52 -1.79 22.01
CA GLY A 8 5.14 -0.54 21.36
C GLY A 8 6.26 0.53 21.44
N GLU A 9 6.88 0.69 22.58
CA GLU A 9 7.97 1.64 22.75
C GLU A 9 9.23 1.23 21.98
N THR A 10 9.53 -0.06 21.92
CA THR A 10 10.66 -0.58 21.12
C THR A 10 10.40 -0.36 19.62
N ALA A 11 9.18 -0.57 19.15
CA ALA A 11 8.80 -0.29 17.77
C ALA A 11 8.99 1.19 17.42
N LYS A 12 8.53 2.09 18.28
CA LYS A 12 8.72 3.54 18.10
C LYS A 12 10.19 3.92 17.99
N ALA A 13 11.04 3.38 18.85
CA ALA A 13 12.47 3.66 18.86
C ALA A 13 13.19 3.25 17.56
N SER A 14 12.57 2.38 16.77
CA SER A 14 13.10 1.93 15.48
C SER A 14 12.56 2.73 14.28
N MET A 15 11.54 3.56 14.48
CA MET A 15 10.91 4.32 13.38
C MET A 15 11.69 5.58 13.05
N GLN A 16 11.82 5.85 11.77
CA GLN A 16 12.46 7.04 11.24
C GLN A 16 11.85 7.47 9.92
N VAL A 17 11.73 8.79 9.73
CA VAL A 17 11.39 9.39 8.44
C VAL A 17 12.62 10.11 7.90
N GLU A 18 13.01 9.76 6.68
CA GLU A 18 14.11 10.35 5.96
C GLU A 18 13.58 11.25 4.82
N ASP A 19 14.35 12.26 4.43
CA ASP A 19 14.09 13.13 3.28
C ASP A 19 12.75 13.91 3.32
N ALA A 20 12.09 14.03 4.48
CA ALA A 20 10.87 14.80 4.63
C ALA A 20 11.05 16.27 4.23
N GLY A 21 12.17 16.89 4.60
CA GLY A 21 12.52 18.27 4.22
C GLY A 21 12.73 18.47 2.71
N GLU A 22 13.02 17.40 1.96
CA GLU A 22 13.11 17.39 0.50
C GLU A 22 11.78 17.12 -0.19
N ARG A 23 10.67 17.09 0.55
CA ARG A 23 9.32 16.72 0.08
C ARG A 23 9.22 15.27 -0.43
N LYS A 24 10.06 14.38 0.09
CA LYS A 24 10.22 12.98 -0.33
C LYS A 24 10.29 12.10 0.91
N ALA A 25 9.22 12.09 1.70
CA ALA A 25 9.19 11.33 2.95
C ALA A 25 9.34 9.82 2.70
N TYR A 26 10.38 9.23 3.30
CA TYR A 26 10.66 7.81 3.27
C TYR A 26 10.65 7.26 4.69
N TYR A 27 9.72 6.38 4.99
CA TYR A 27 9.42 5.85 6.32
C TYR A 27 10.08 4.51 6.50
N ARG A 28 10.95 4.40 7.49
CA ARG A 28 11.72 3.19 7.79
C ARG A 28 11.50 2.67 9.19
N VAL A 29 11.56 1.34 9.32
CA VAL A 29 11.86 0.64 10.57
C VAL A 29 13.27 0.11 10.44
N ARG A 30 14.21 0.56 11.29
CA ARG A 30 15.64 0.29 11.10
C ARG A 30 16.12 -1.06 11.53
N ALA A 31 15.42 -1.72 12.45
CA ALA A 31 15.84 -3.02 12.97
C ALA A 31 14.67 -4.00 13.00
N THR A 32 14.97 -5.27 12.84
CA THR A 32 13.99 -6.32 13.05
C THR A 32 13.62 -6.38 14.53
N MET A 33 12.34 -6.61 14.80
CA MET A 33 11.81 -6.80 16.15
C MET A 33 11.78 -8.28 16.57
N ASP A 34 12.36 -9.15 15.76
CA ASP A 34 12.41 -10.58 16.02
C ASP A 34 13.33 -10.88 17.18
N ASP A 35 12.91 -11.81 18.03
CA ASP A 35 13.72 -12.34 19.12
C ASP A 35 14.78 -13.33 18.57
N THR A 36 15.62 -12.80 17.69
CA THR A 36 16.73 -13.55 17.08
C THR A 36 18.06 -12.98 17.53
N ALA A 37 19.10 -13.81 17.57
CA ALA A 37 20.46 -13.39 17.91
C ALA A 37 21.10 -12.48 16.84
N ALA A 38 20.48 -12.32 15.68
CA ALA A 38 20.95 -11.48 14.59
C ALA A 38 20.00 -10.29 14.37
N VAL A 39 20.48 -9.08 14.61
CA VAL A 39 19.79 -7.86 14.20
C VAL A 39 20.08 -7.64 12.73
N MET A 40 19.06 -7.74 11.89
CA MET A 40 19.16 -7.38 10.48
C MET A 40 18.68 -5.96 10.26
N GLU A 41 19.47 -5.17 9.55
CA GLU A 41 19.03 -3.86 9.10
C GLU A 41 18.02 -4.01 7.97
N ILE A 42 16.88 -3.30 8.09
CA ILE A 42 15.84 -3.26 7.06
C ILE A 42 16.14 -2.08 6.15
N GLU A 43 16.57 -2.33 4.92
CA GLU A 43 16.85 -1.29 3.92
C GLU A 43 15.57 -0.73 3.30
N GLY A 44 14.54 -1.56 3.18
CA GLY A 44 13.26 -1.21 2.61
C GLY A 44 12.44 -0.27 3.48
N GLY A 45 11.50 0.43 2.87
CA GLY A 45 10.59 1.33 3.58
C GLY A 45 9.38 1.71 2.75
N ASN A 46 8.47 2.42 3.41
CA ASN A 46 7.29 2.99 2.79
C ASN A 46 7.56 4.43 2.37
N PHE A 47 6.78 4.94 1.45
CA PHE A 47 6.82 6.35 1.09
C PHE A 47 5.41 6.92 0.90
N SER A 48 5.29 8.23 1.11
CA SER A 48 4.11 9.00 0.75
C SER A 48 4.58 10.34 0.18
N VAL A 49 4.07 10.68 -1.00
CA VAL A 49 4.45 11.89 -1.73
C VAL A 49 3.23 12.55 -2.31
N GLY A 50 3.02 13.83 -1.97
CA GLY A 50 1.94 14.64 -2.50
C GLY A 50 2.37 15.46 -3.72
N TYR A 51 1.48 15.62 -4.68
CA TYR A 51 1.67 16.38 -5.90
C TYR A 51 0.53 17.36 -6.16
N LEU A 52 0.87 18.53 -6.62
CA LEU A 52 -0.09 19.41 -7.32
C LEU A 52 -0.26 18.93 -8.79
N PRO A 53 -1.34 19.36 -9.48
CA PRO A 53 -1.60 18.98 -10.88
C PRO A 53 -0.46 19.29 -11.85
N ASP A 54 0.34 20.31 -11.57
CA ASP A 54 1.51 20.68 -12.38
C ASP A 54 2.76 19.81 -12.10
N GLY A 55 2.65 18.87 -11.16
CA GLY A 55 3.73 17.98 -10.72
C GLY A 55 4.63 18.56 -9.64
N THR A 56 4.27 19.71 -9.07
CA THR A 56 4.99 20.27 -7.91
C THR A 56 4.78 19.40 -6.68
N LEU A 57 5.87 19.05 -5.99
CA LEU A 57 5.83 18.26 -4.76
C LEU A 57 5.32 19.09 -3.59
N LEU A 58 4.39 18.52 -2.83
CA LEU A 58 3.90 19.08 -1.58
C LEU A 58 4.85 18.77 -0.42
N GLN A 59 4.93 19.69 0.55
CA GLN A 59 5.68 19.47 1.78
C GLN A 59 4.88 18.55 2.70
N PRO A 60 5.42 17.40 3.14
CA PRO A 60 4.74 16.53 4.08
C PRO A 60 4.83 17.06 5.51
N VAL A 61 3.79 16.86 6.30
CA VAL A 61 3.80 16.88 7.76
C VAL A 61 3.90 15.45 8.24
N VAL A 62 5.02 15.10 8.86
CA VAL A 62 5.33 13.72 9.30
C VAL A 62 5.24 13.55 10.81
N ASP A 63 5.21 14.63 11.56
CA ASP A 63 5.05 14.64 13.01
C ASP A 63 3.56 14.84 13.38
N PRO A 64 2.88 13.82 13.88
CA PRO A 64 1.47 13.93 14.24
C PRO A 64 1.20 14.95 15.34
N LYS A 65 2.19 15.27 16.19
CA LYS A 65 2.03 16.26 17.26
C LYS A 65 1.80 17.67 16.72
N LEU A 66 2.26 17.97 15.51
CA LEU A 66 1.98 19.26 14.89
C LEU A 66 0.50 19.40 14.54
N VAL A 67 -0.16 18.32 14.14
CA VAL A 67 -1.56 18.31 13.74
C VAL A 67 -2.48 18.12 14.95
N PHE A 68 -2.19 17.14 15.81
CA PHE A 68 -3.08 16.74 16.90
C PHE A 68 -2.72 17.38 18.25
N SER A 69 -1.56 18.05 18.36
CA SER A 69 -1.08 18.69 19.60
C SER A 69 -1.07 17.70 20.78
N TYR A 70 -1.83 17.96 21.83
CA TYR A 70 -1.91 17.12 23.01
C TYR A 70 -2.94 15.99 22.90
N ASP A 71 -3.73 15.93 21.83
CA ASP A 71 -4.66 14.81 21.62
C ASP A 71 -3.93 13.56 21.14
N SER A 72 -3.49 12.76 22.10
CA SER A 72 -2.81 11.48 21.81
C SER A 72 -3.73 10.42 21.19
N ALA A 73 -5.05 10.63 21.23
CA ALA A 73 -6.04 9.76 20.58
C ALA A 73 -6.26 10.11 19.10
N MET A 74 -5.68 11.21 18.64
CA MET A 74 -5.75 11.70 17.24
C MET A 74 -7.19 11.85 16.73
N ARG A 75 -8.11 12.33 17.58
CA ARG A 75 -9.51 12.54 17.23
C ARG A 75 -9.79 13.97 16.78
N GLU A 76 -9.04 14.92 17.34
CA GLU A 76 -9.21 16.34 17.09
C GLU A 76 -7.89 16.92 16.59
N ALA A 77 -7.93 17.60 15.45
CA ALA A 77 -6.75 18.21 14.83
C ALA A 77 -6.42 19.56 15.48
N ILE A 78 -6.28 19.59 16.80
CA ILE A 78 -6.15 20.81 17.63
C ILE A 78 -5.02 21.70 17.11
N GLY A 79 -3.86 21.12 16.80
CA GLY A 79 -2.73 21.88 16.28
C GLY A 79 -3.02 22.55 14.94
N PHE A 80 -3.82 21.92 14.09
CA PHE A 80 -4.27 22.49 12.82
C PHE A 80 -5.35 23.56 13.01
N GLU A 81 -6.23 23.40 13.99
CA GLU A 81 -7.28 24.39 14.28
C GLU A 81 -6.73 25.67 14.93
N GLU A 82 -5.68 25.55 15.75
CA GLU A 82 -5.07 26.67 16.48
C GLU A 82 -3.98 27.43 15.72
N ASN A 83 -3.49 26.88 14.59
CA ASN A 83 -2.40 27.48 13.82
C ASN A 83 -2.79 27.59 12.33
N SER A 84 -2.25 28.59 11.66
CA SER A 84 -2.31 28.65 10.21
C SER A 84 -1.48 27.53 9.58
N LEU A 85 -1.81 27.14 8.34
CA LEU A 85 -1.00 26.15 7.61
C LEU A 85 0.46 26.58 7.49
N LYS A 86 0.70 27.87 7.28
CA LYS A 86 2.07 28.41 7.19
C LYS A 86 2.84 28.19 8.48
N GLU A 87 2.26 28.51 9.63
CA GLU A 87 2.88 28.31 10.93
C GLU A 87 3.19 26.85 11.20
N LEU A 88 2.28 25.93 10.83
CA LEU A 88 2.53 24.49 10.95
C LEU A 88 3.72 24.03 10.10
N MET A 89 3.81 24.54 8.86
CA MET A 89 4.86 24.14 7.93
C MET A 89 6.25 24.70 8.30
N GLU A 90 6.31 25.78 9.08
CA GLU A 90 7.54 26.39 9.57
C GLU A 90 8.07 25.72 10.86
N LYS A 91 7.24 24.92 11.55
CA LYS A 91 7.67 24.22 12.77
C LYS A 91 8.64 23.09 12.45
N GLU A 92 9.61 22.88 13.34
CA GLU A 92 10.48 21.72 13.32
C GLU A 92 9.68 20.45 13.57
N GLN A 93 9.91 19.42 12.77
CA GLN A 93 9.21 18.15 12.84
C GLN A 93 10.09 17.08 13.48
N ASN A 94 9.51 16.29 14.37
CA ASN A 94 10.16 15.09 14.86
C ASN A 94 10.09 13.99 13.80
N THR A 95 11.26 13.50 13.38
CA THR A 95 11.39 12.49 12.31
C THR A 95 11.86 11.12 12.80
N SER A 96 12.00 10.94 14.13
CA SER A 96 12.53 9.69 14.68
C SER A 96 11.94 9.35 16.05
N ASN A 97 11.93 8.05 16.36
CA ASN A 97 11.51 7.48 17.64
C ASN A 97 10.02 7.74 18.01
N GLU A 98 9.23 8.09 17.04
CA GLU A 98 7.78 8.29 17.15
C GLU A 98 7.08 7.62 15.98
N VAL A 99 5.79 7.30 16.14
CA VAL A 99 4.97 6.83 15.02
C VAL A 99 4.70 8.03 14.10
N PRO A 100 5.19 8.02 12.86
CA PRO A 100 5.01 9.15 11.95
C PRO A 100 3.60 9.18 11.35
N CYS A 101 3.22 10.35 10.83
CA CYS A 101 2.06 10.51 9.96
C CYS A 101 2.49 10.95 8.55
N SER A 102 1.50 11.08 7.66
CA SER A 102 1.69 11.66 6.33
C SER A 102 0.49 12.55 6.00
N PHE A 103 0.66 13.85 6.21
CA PHE A 103 -0.33 14.85 5.82
C PHE A 103 0.27 15.83 4.84
N PHE A 104 -0.57 16.36 3.96
CA PHE A 104 -0.22 17.43 3.03
C PHE A 104 -1.20 18.58 3.21
N GLY A 105 -0.67 19.77 3.40
CA GLY A 105 -1.49 20.98 3.52
C GLY A 105 -1.50 21.78 2.23
N ILE A 106 -2.70 22.26 1.86
CA ILE A 106 -2.91 23.14 0.73
C ILE A 106 -3.88 24.24 1.17
N GLU A 107 -3.51 25.46 0.93
CA GLU A 107 -4.35 26.63 1.18
C GLU A 107 -4.62 27.35 -0.15
N LYS A 108 -5.89 27.50 -0.51
CA LYS A 108 -6.32 28.17 -1.73
C LYS A 108 -7.68 28.81 -1.54
N GLU A 109 -7.83 30.05 -1.94
CA GLU A 109 -9.14 30.66 -2.12
C GLU A 109 -9.82 30.09 -3.36
N LEU A 110 -11.06 29.65 -3.21
CA LEU A 110 -11.86 29.08 -4.29
C LEU A 110 -13.05 30.02 -4.59
N ALA A 111 -13.18 30.40 -5.83
CA ALA A 111 -14.39 31.09 -6.32
C ALA A 111 -15.55 30.07 -6.43
N CYS A 112 -16.77 30.58 -6.57
CA CYS A 112 -17.94 29.72 -6.75
C CYS A 112 -17.79 28.84 -8.01
N GLY A 113 -17.88 27.52 -7.81
CA GLY A 113 -17.72 26.52 -8.88
C GLY A 113 -16.27 26.09 -9.16
N GLU A 114 -15.27 26.71 -8.50
CA GLU A 114 -13.90 26.21 -8.56
C GLU A 114 -13.69 24.99 -7.67
N SER A 115 -12.73 24.15 -8.06
CA SER A 115 -12.26 23.00 -7.29
C SER A 115 -10.74 23.01 -7.16
N ILE A 116 -10.23 22.36 -6.13
CA ILE A 116 -8.82 22.05 -5.98
C ILE A 116 -8.61 20.54 -6.10
N CYS A 117 -7.58 20.16 -6.80
CA CYS A 117 -7.16 18.77 -6.91
C CYS A 117 -5.70 18.64 -6.47
N PHE A 118 -5.39 17.55 -5.82
CA PHE A 118 -4.02 17.11 -5.55
C PHE A 118 -3.96 15.59 -5.63
N TYR A 119 -2.77 15.08 -5.76
CA TYR A 119 -2.53 13.65 -5.91
C TYR A 119 -1.56 13.18 -4.83
N GLU A 120 -1.77 11.97 -4.35
CA GLU A 120 -0.87 11.32 -3.41
C GLU A 120 -0.44 9.96 -3.96
N LEU A 121 0.85 9.67 -3.84
CA LEU A 121 1.42 8.35 -4.10
C LEU A 121 1.91 7.76 -2.79
N ILE A 122 1.30 6.65 -2.40
CA ILE A 122 1.72 5.83 -1.27
C ILE A 122 2.31 4.55 -1.82
N GLY A 123 3.44 4.12 -1.26
CA GLY A 123 4.08 2.94 -1.77
C GLY A 123 5.17 2.39 -0.87
N GLN A 124 5.84 1.38 -1.41
CA GLN A 124 6.98 0.72 -0.79
C GLN A 124 8.13 0.66 -1.78
N ALA A 125 9.35 0.71 -1.27
CA ALA A 125 10.54 0.49 -2.07
C ALA A 125 11.55 -0.33 -1.27
N GLU A 126 12.23 -1.26 -1.94
CA GLU A 126 13.24 -2.10 -1.32
C GLU A 126 14.43 -1.29 -0.79
N ARG A 127 14.71 -0.15 -1.42
CA ARG A 127 15.80 0.77 -1.06
C ARG A 127 15.44 2.21 -1.37
N LYS A 128 15.96 3.12 -0.57
CA LYS A 128 15.72 4.56 -0.73
C LYS A 128 16.17 5.11 -2.09
N GLU A 129 17.22 4.57 -2.69
CA GLU A 129 17.70 4.99 -4.01
C GLU A 129 16.69 4.70 -5.12
N ILE A 130 15.96 3.59 -5.02
CA ILE A 130 14.88 3.25 -5.97
C ILE A 130 13.75 4.26 -5.82
N PHE A 131 13.34 4.55 -4.58
CA PHE A 131 12.34 5.58 -4.29
C PHE A 131 12.76 6.95 -4.83
N ARG A 132 13.99 7.41 -4.55
CA ARG A 132 14.49 8.69 -5.04
C ARG A 132 14.48 8.78 -6.56
N LYS A 133 14.91 7.74 -7.28
CA LYS A 133 14.83 7.67 -8.75
C LYS A 133 13.38 7.77 -9.22
N PHE A 134 12.48 7.08 -8.55
CA PHE A 134 11.07 7.11 -8.87
C PHE A 134 10.47 8.51 -8.70
N VAL A 135 10.71 9.20 -7.58
CA VAL A 135 10.12 10.52 -7.28
C VAL A 135 10.75 11.64 -8.11
N ASN A 136 12.00 11.51 -8.53
CA ASN A 136 12.68 12.52 -9.35
C ASN A 136 12.09 12.65 -10.76
N VAL A 137 11.29 11.68 -11.21
CA VAL A 137 10.54 11.82 -12.46
C VAL A 137 9.30 12.67 -12.21
N LYS A 138 9.15 13.76 -12.95
CA LYS A 138 7.97 14.65 -12.83
C LYS A 138 6.69 13.89 -13.16
N ARG A 139 5.68 14.04 -12.29
CA ARG A 139 4.35 13.45 -12.44
C ARG A 139 3.30 14.55 -12.33
N ASP A 140 2.67 14.81 -13.43
CA ASP A 140 1.59 15.79 -13.55
C ASP A 140 0.22 15.10 -13.59
N GLU A 141 -0.83 15.87 -13.71
CA GLU A 141 -2.21 15.38 -13.82
C GLU A 141 -2.37 14.29 -14.90
N ALA A 142 -1.74 14.48 -16.05
CA ALA A 142 -1.85 13.51 -17.14
C ALA A 142 -1.29 12.12 -16.76
N TYR A 143 -0.25 12.08 -15.91
CA TYR A 143 0.26 10.83 -15.36
C TYR A 143 -0.79 10.14 -14.49
N PHE A 144 -1.44 10.87 -13.57
CA PHE A 144 -2.42 10.29 -12.65
C PHE A 144 -3.68 9.83 -13.37
N GLU A 145 -4.20 10.63 -14.31
CA GLU A 145 -5.34 10.26 -15.13
C GLU A 145 -5.08 9.02 -15.99
N ARG A 146 -3.87 8.90 -16.52
CA ARG A 146 -3.47 7.67 -17.22
C ARG A 146 -3.45 6.48 -16.27
N LYS A 147 -2.89 6.61 -15.07
CA LYS A 147 -2.82 5.52 -14.08
C LYS A 147 -4.20 5.09 -13.60
N LYS A 148 -5.13 6.02 -13.47
CA LYS A 148 -6.52 5.72 -13.17
C LYS A 148 -7.14 4.85 -14.27
N ARG A 149 -7.00 5.26 -15.54
CA ARG A 149 -7.52 4.46 -16.66
C ARG A 149 -6.86 3.06 -16.73
N GLU A 150 -5.54 2.98 -16.58
CA GLU A 150 -4.83 1.69 -16.55
C GLU A 150 -5.35 0.78 -15.42
N SER A 151 -5.71 1.34 -14.27
CA SER A 151 -6.29 0.59 -13.15
C SER A 151 -7.70 0.09 -13.47
N ASP A 152 -8.54 0.93 -14.07
CA ASP A 152 -9.89 0.57 -14.46
C ASP A 152 -9.87 -0.53 -15.55
N GLU A 153 -9.00 -0.39 -16.55
CA GLU A 153 -8.80 -1.37 -17.62
C GLU A 153 -8.30 -2.72 -17.06
N LEU A 154 -7.37 -2.69 -16.10
CA LEU A 154 -6.88 -3.91 -15.44
C LEU A 154 -7.98 -4.61 -14.65
N ALA A 155 -8.81 -3.88 -13.91
CA ALA A 155 -9.94 -4.46 -13.18
C ALA A 155 -10.94 -5.13 -14.14
N GLU A 156 -11.24 -4.48 -15.26
CA GLU A 156 -12.09 -5.07 -16.30
C GLU A 156 -11.46 -6.32 -16.92
N GLU A 157 -10.16 -6.30 -17.17
CA GLU A 157 -9.43 -7.46 -17.69
C GLU A 157 -9.46 -8.65 -16.73
N LEU A 158 -9.21 -8.41 -15.45
CA LEU A 158 -9.26 -9.44 -14.42
C LEU A 158 -10.65 -10.06 -14.29
N CYS A 159 -11.71 -9.30 -14.56
CA CYS A 159 -13.09 -9.74 -14.48
C CYS A 159 -13.64 -10.38 -15.75
N ARG A 160 -12.86 -10.51 -16.84
CA ARG A 160 -13.33 -11.07 -18.12
C ARG A 160 -13.85 -12.50 -18.02
N GLY A 161 -13.50 -13.24 -16.98
CA GLY A 161 -13.98 -14.61 -16.77
C GLY A 161 -15.46 -14.70 -16.43
N ILE A 162 -16.10 -13.56 -16.08
CA ILE A 162 -17.52 -13.50 -15.75
C ILE A 162 -18.20 -12.34 -16.48
N ASP A 163 -19.31 -12.65 -17.13
CA ASP A 163 -20.15 -11.69 -17.83
C ASP A 163 -21.60 -12.06 -17.56
N THR A 164 -22.28 -11.26 -16.75
CA THR A 164 -23.68 -11.49 -16.35
C THR A 164 -24.53 -10.28 -16.74
N HIS A 165 -25.70 -10.58 -17.30
CA HIS A 165 -26.71 -9.59 -17.68
C HIS A 165 -28.08 -10.08 -17.19
N THR A 166 -28.44 -9.68 -15.99
CA THR A 166 -29.69 -10.07 -15.34
C THR A 166 -30.64 -8.89 -15.20
N ALA A 167 -31.81 -9.12 -14.63
CA ALA A 167 -32.76 -8.05 -14.32
C ALA A 167 -32.32 -7.17 -13.14
N SER A 168 -31.22 -7.52 -12.47
CA SER A 168 -30.67 -6.78 -11.31
C SER A 168 -29.23 -6.36 -11.59
N GLU A 169 -29.02 -5.08 -11.82
CA GLU A 169 -27.68 -4.48 -11.97
C GLU A 169 -26.82 -4.70 -10.73
N ASP A 170 -27.41 -4.67 -9.54
CA ASP A 170 -26.72 -4.94 -8.28
C ASP A 170 -26.21 -6.39 -8.21
N PHE A 171 -26.96 -7.34 -8.72
CA PHE A 171 -26.52 -8.73 -8.78
C PHE A 171 -25.37 -8.91 -9.78
N ASP A 172 -25.42 -8.27 -10.92
CA ASP A 172 -24.36 -8.33 -11.93
C ASP A 172 -23.06 -7.70 -11.39
N ALA A 173 -23.16 -6.56 -10.71
CA ALA A 173 -22.04 -5.94 -10.03
C ALA A 173 -21.47 -6.82 -8.91
N TYR A 174 -22.33 -7.46 -8.11
CA TYR A 174 -21.94 -8.40 -7.06
C TYR A 174 -21.21 -9.63 -7.62
N CYS A 175 -21.67 -10.19 -8.72
CA CYS A 175 -21.01 -11.32 -9.39
C CYS A 175 -19.59 -10.95 -9.83
N LYS A 176 -19.43 -9.79 -10.45
CA LYS A 176 -18.14 -9.26 -10.90
C LYS A 176 -17.19 -9.02 -9.73
N TYR A 177 -17.67 -8.36 -8.68
CA TYR A 177 -16.90 -8.09 -7.47
C TYR A 177 -16.43 -9.38 -6.77
N THR A 178 -17.36 -10.33 -6.59
CA THR A 178 -17.05 -11.61 -5.93
C THR A 178 -16.05 -12.44 -6.74
N TYR A 179 -16.18 -12.44 -8.07
CA TYR A 179 -15.22 -13.10 -8.94
C TYR A 179 -13.82 -12.49 -8.79
N MET A 180 -13.71 -11.16 -8.87
CA MET A 180 -12.45 -10.47 -8.72
C MET A 180 -11.80 -10.74 -7.35
N ASP A 181 -12.59 -10.71 -6.26
CA ASP A 181 -12.07 -11.02 -4.91
C ASP A 181 -11.51 -12.45 -4.83
N ASN A 182 -12.16 -13.42 -5.45
CA ASN A 182 -11.67 -14.80 -5.50
C ASN A 182 -10.38 -14.93 -6.32
N VAL A 183 -10.31 -14.28 -7.47
CA VAL A 183 -9.08 -14.24 -8.29
C VAL A 183 -7.92 -13.62 -7.52
N LEU A 184 -8.16 -12.51 -6.84
CA LEU A 184 -7.12 -11.81 -6.07
C LEU A 184 -6.69 -12.60 -4.82
N ARG A 185 -7.58 -13.39 -4.22
CA ARG A 185 -7.26 -14.26 -3.07
C ARG A 185 -6.55 -15.55 -3.47
N GLY A 186 -7.00 -16.19 -4.52
CA GLY A 186 -6.40 -17.43 -5.04
C GLY A 186 -5.12 -17.21 -5.81
N GLY A 187 -4.89 -15.99 -6.21
CA GLY A 187 -3.87 -15.59 -7.15
C GLY A 187 -4.34 -15.60 -8.59
N TYR A 188 -3.90 -14.63 -9.37
CA TYR A 188 -4.16 -14.59 -10.81
C TYR A 188 -3.22 -15.57 -11.52
N PRO A 189 -3.74 -16.60 -12.19
CA PRO A 189 -2.90 -17.58 -12.89
C PRO A 189 -2.36 -17.00 -14.18
N MET A 190 -1.05 -17.02 -14.34
CA MET A 190 -0.34 -16.64 -15.55
C MET A 190 0.30 -17.86 -16.19
N GLN A 191 0.07 -18.04 -17.48
CA GLN A 191 0.73 -19.11 -18.23
C GLN A 191 2.14 -18.65 -18.64
N LEU A 192 3.16 -19.41 -18.24
CA LEU A 192 4.54 -19.20 -18.64
C LEU A 192 4.97 -20.32 -19.61
N GLY A 193 5.12 -19.95 -20.87
CA GLY A 193 5.39 -20.94 -21.94
C GLY A 193 4.22 -21.91 -22.11
N ASN A 194 4.52 -23.17 -22.45
CA ASN A 194 3.47 -24.12 -22.82
C ASN A 194 2.86 -24.92 -21.67
N HIS A 195 3.53 -24.99 -20.50
CA HIS A 195 3.14 -25.94 -19.46
C HIS A 195 3.37 -25.49 -18.01
N LYS A 196 3.77 -24.23 -17.80
CA LYS A 196 3.97 -23.71 -16.43
C LYS A 196 2.93 -22.66 -16.11
N VAL A 197 2.38 -22.76 -14.93
CA VAL A 197 1.47 -21.77 -14.35
C VAL A 197 2.19 -21.08 -13.21
N PHE A 198 2.08 -19.77 -13.17
CA PHE A 198 2.63 -18.92 -12.12
C PHE A 198 1.50 -18.07 -11.57
N TYR A 199 1.40 -17.99 -10.25
CA TYR A 199 0.34 -17.23 -9.60
C TYR A 199 0.87 -15.91 -9.05
N VAL A 200 0.16 -14.82 -9.33
CA VAL A 200 0.42 -13.48 -8.80
C VAL A 200 -0.73 -13.09 -7.87
N TYR A 201 -0.39 -12.67 -6.67
CA TYR A 201 -1.34 -12.28 -5.64
C TYR A 201 -1.32 -10.77 -5.44
N SER A 202 -2.47 -10.15 -5.23
CA SER A 202 -2.59 -8.72 -4.93
C SER A 202 -2.12 -8.35 -3.52
N ARG A 203 -2.01 -9.35 -2.65
CA ARG A 203 -1.62 -9.18 -1.25
C ARG A 203 -0.92 -10.43 -0.75
N LYS A 204 -0.20 -10.31 0.35
CA LYS A 204 0.31 -11.50 1.05
C LYS A 204 -0.85 -12.24 1.70
N HIS A 205 -0.92 -13.53 1.43
CA HIS A 205 -1.87 -14.43 2.04
C HIS A 205 -1.27 -15.04 3.30
N GLY A 206 -2.09 -15.22 4.30
CA GLY A 206 -1.77 -16.01 5.45
C GLY A 206 -2.38 -15.46 6.71
N ASP A 207 -2.49 -16.36 7.62
CA ASP A 207 -2.85 -16.12 9.00
C ASP A 207 -1.53 -15.83 9.73
N LEU A 208 -1.38 -14.62 10.24
CA LEU A 208 -0.18 -14.21 10.98
C LEU A 208 0.04 -15.02 12.27
N GLU A 209 -0.99 -15.74 12.74
CA GLU A 209 -0.93 -16.59 13.91
C GLU A 209 -0.31 -17.98 13.60
N ARG A 210 -0.10 -18.30 12.33
CA ARG A 210 0.45 -19.57 11.88
C ARG A 210 1.71 -19.34 11.07
N ASP A 211 2.73 -20.11 11.38
CA ASP A 211 3.97 -20.13 10.62
C ASP A 211 3.73 -20.81 9.26
N TYR A 212 3.41 -19.98 8.29
CA TYR A 212 3.37 -20.41 6.89
C TYR A 212 4.71 -20.06 6.26
N ASN A 213 5.58 -21.03 6.16
CA ASN A 213 6.99 -20.95 5.79
C ASN A 213 7.35 -20.22 4.50
N TYR A 214 6.37 -19.67 3.78
CA TYR A 214 6.58 -19.01 2.49
C TYR A 214 6.19 -17.54 2.49
N PHE A 215 5.87 -16.98 3.65
CA PHE A 215 5.61 -15.57 3.78
C PHE A 215 6.87 -14.80 4.11
N SER A 216 7.38 -14.09 3.12
CA SER A 216 8.38 -13.07 3.34
C SER A 216 7.69 -11.77 3.74
N MET A 217 8.14 -11.14 4.82
CA MET A 217 7.73 -9.80 5.25
C MET A 217 8.44 -8.70 4.46
N LEU A 218 8.94 -9.01 3.28
CA LEU A 218 9.54 -8.02 2.40
C LEU A 218 8.51 -6.94 2.03
N PRO A 219 8.94 -5.69 1.86
CA PRO A 219 8.08 -4.59 1.43
C PRO A 219 7.72 -4.75 -0.05
N GLU A 220 6.66 -5.49 -0.30
CA GLU A 220 6.14 -5.79 -1.63
C GLU A 220 4.63 -5.54 -1.67
N PHE A 221 4.12 -5.01 -2.78
CA PHE A 221 2.69 -4.82 -2.98
C PHE A 221 1.94 -6.10 -3.30
N PHE A 222 2.63 -7.07 -3.83
CA PHE A 222 2.07 -8.36 -4.22
C PHE A 222 2.96 -9.47 -3.68
N SER A 223 2.40 -10.64 -3.53
CA SER A 223 3.13 -11.88 -3.31
C SER A 223 2.97 -12.80 -4.50
N GLN A 224 3.92 -13.70 -4.65
CA GLN A 224 3.98 -14.66 -5.74
C GLN A 224 4.36 -16.02 -5.20
N GLY A 225 4.18 -17.05 -6.03
CA GLY A 225 4.46 -18.43 -5.66
C GLY A 225 3.21 -19.19 -5.24
N ASN A 226 3.40 -20.25 -4.44
CA ASN A 226 2.32 -21.20 -4.17
C ASN A 226 1.28 -20.71 -3.15
N GLY A 227 1.64 -19.70 -2.36
CA GLY A 227 0.76 -19.15 -1.34
C GLY A 227 0.53 -20.11 -0.17
N ASN A 228 -0.52 -19.85 0.59
CA ASN A 228 -0.92 -20.65 1.72
C ASN A 228 -1.72 -21.88 1.28
N PHE A 229 -1.37 -23.04 1.79
CA PHE A 229 -2.01 -24.32 1.45
C PHE A 229 -3.55 -24.30 1.58
N ARG A 230 -4.08 -23.78 2.67
CA ARG A 230 -5.51 -23.74 2.90
C ARG A 230 -6.21 -22.77 1.94
N ASP A 231 -5.71 -21.55 1.86
CA ASP A 231 -6.36 -20.49 1.09
C ASP A 231 -6.27 -20.76 -0.41
N VAL A 232 -5.13 -21.31 -0.86
CA VAL A 232 -4.94 -21.73 -2.24
C VAL A 232 -5.94 -22.81 -2.63
N ASN A 233 -6.06 -23.88 -1.85
CA ASN A 233 -7.02 -24.93 -2.12
C ASN A 233 -8.46 -24.45 -2.15
N GLN A 234 -8.80 -23.56 -1.24
CA GLN A 234 -10.16 -23.02 -1.16
C GLN A 234 -10.49 -22.11 -2.34
N ASN A 235 -9.57 -21.26 -2.74
CA ASN A 235 -9.81 -20.21 -3.73
C ASN A 235 -9.54 -20.67 -5.17
N ARG A 236 -8.55 -21.56 -5.39
CA ARG A 236 -8.19 -22.05 -6.73
C ARG A 236 -9.06 -23.20 -7.25
N ARG A 237 -9.97 -23.71 -6.44
CA ARG A 237 -10.87 -24.80 -6.88
C ARG A 237 -11.69 -24.49 -8.13
N CYS A 238 -11.91 -23.20 -8.40
CA CYS A 238 -12.67 -22.73 -9.55
C CYS A 238 -11.81 -22.47 -10.80
N ASP A 239 -10.47 -22.55 -10.70
CA ASP A 239 -9.56 -22.29 -11.81
C ASP A 239 -9.83 -23.18 -13.02
N THR A 240 -10.27 -24.43 -12.79
CA THR A 240 -10.64 -25.35 -13.87
C THR A 240 -11.78 -24.85 -14.76
N PHE A 241 -12.62 -23.95 -14.23
CA PHE A 241 -13.71 -23.33 -14.98
C PHE A 241 -13.28 -22.01 -15.61
N PHE A 242 -12.58 -21.17 -14.89
CA PHE A 242 -12.25 -19.81 -15.31
C PHE A 242 -10.86 -19.67 -15.96
N ALA A 243 -9.95 -20.60 -15.67
CA ALA A 243 -8.61 -20.66 -16.22
C ALA A 243 -8.24 -22.09 -16.61
N PRO A 244 -8.89 -22.69 -17.63
CA PRO A 244 -8.72 -24.10 -17.97
C PRO A 244 -7.29 -24.49 -18.33
N PHE A 245 -6.43 -23.53 -18.72
CA PHE A 245 -5.03 -23.77 -19.01
C PHE A 245 -4.21 -24.18 -17.76
N VAL A 246 -4.76 -23.97 -16.56
CA VAL A 246 -4.13 -24.40 -15.28
C VAL A 246 -4.08 -25.94 -15.20
N GLU A 247 -5.03 -26.63 -15.84
CA GLU A 247 -5.09 -28.10 -15.90
C GLU A 247 -4.85 -28.75 -14.51
N ARG A 248 -3.73 -29.49 -14.40
CA ARG A 248 -3.33 -30.21 -13.19
C ARG A 248 -2.22 -29.50 -12.39
N ALA A 249 -1.90 -28.25 -12.72
CA ALA A 249 -0.80 -27.55 -12.04
C ALA A 249 -1.02 -27.49 -10.52
N ASN A 250 -2.22 -27.12 -10.08
CA ASN A 250 -2.55 -27.05 -8.66
C ASN A 250 -2.43 -28.40 -7.92
N ILE A 251 -2.64 -29.53 -8.62
CA ILE A 251 -2.49 -30.87 -8.03
C ILE A 251 -1.01 -31.27 -7.93
N ARG A 252 -0.19 -30.80 -8.85
CA ARG A 252 1.24 -31.13 -8.88
C ARG A 252 2.08 -30.35 -7.88
N GLU A 253 1.56 -29.23 -7.42
CA GLU A 253 2.22 -28.37 -6.43
C GLU A 253 1.90 -28.76 -4.98
N PHE A 254 1.04 -29.75 -4.80
CA PHE A 254 0.76 -30.43 -3.55
C PHE A 254 1.52 -31.76 -3.44
#